data_8ee2c8419bfeac22e8a086c6c6c1fa48
#
_entry.id   8ee2c8419bfeac22e8a086c6c6c1fa48
#
_cell.length_a   1.000
_cell.length_b   1.000
_cell.length_c   1.000
_cell.angle_alpha   90.00
_cell.angle_beta   90.00
_cell.angle_gamma   90.00
#
_symmetry.space_group_name_H-M   'P 1'
#
loop_
_entity.id
_entity.type
_entity.pdbx_description
1 polymer ?
#
loop_
_entity_poly.entity_id
_entity_poly.type
_entity_poly.pdbx_seq_one_letter_code
_entity_poly.pdbx_strand_id
1 'polypeptide(L)'
;MEIRQLTDDYSVSPQIGIEHVPLLKGAGFKSIVSNRPDTEDGAVPHDEIEAAARAAGLEFRYLPVVSGQITEENVREQAAALKELPKPVLAYCRSGTRCTNLWNLIQQNGL
;
A
#
# COMPACT_ATOMS: atom_id res chain seq x y z
N MET A 1 -14.39 5.61 -0.81
CA MET A 1 -13.06 5.01 -1.01
C MET A 1 -13.26 3.53 -1.33
N GLU A 2 -12.67 3.06 -2.41
CA GLU A 2 -12.85 1.70 -2.86
C GLU A 2 -11.74 0.79 -2.33
N ILE A 3 -12.02 0.08 -1.24
CA ILE A 3 -11.07 -0.87 -0.68
C ILE A 3 -11.47 -2.27 -1.12
N ARG A 4 -10.50 -3.02 -1.65
CA ARG A 4 -10.69 -4.40 -2.04
C ARG A 4 -9.88 -5.30 -1.11
N GLN A 5 -10.57 -6.11 -0.33
CA GLN A 5 -9.93 -7.05 0.59
C GLN A 5 -9.46 -8.27 -0.18
N LEU A 6 -8.15 -8.57 -0.09
CA LEU A 6 -7.57 -9.77 -0.71
C LEU A 6 -7.43 -10.91 0.28
N THR A 7 -7.08 -10.60 1.51
CA THR A 7 -7.06 -11.54 2.64
C THR A 7 -7.52 -10.81 3.89
N ASP A 8 -7.65 -11.52 5.00
CA ASP A 8 -7.97 -10.90 6.29
C ASP A 8 -6.93 -9.85 6.70
N ASP A 9 -5.69 -10.01 6.23
CA ASP A 9 -4.56 -9.17 6.63
C ASP A 9 -4.14 -8.15 5.58
N TYR A 10 -4.67 -8.21 4.35
CA TYR A 10 -4.19 -7.38 3.26
C TYR A 10 -5.32 -6.92 2.35
N SER A 11 -5.38 -5.61 2.15
CA SER A 11 -6.33 -4.97 1.25
C SER A 11 -5.61 -3.99 0.34
N VAL A 12 -6.23 -3.68 -0.79
CA VAL A 12 -5.68 -2.74 -1.78
C VAL A 12 -6.72 -1.68 -2.12
N SER A 13 -6.25 -0.52 -2.56
CA SER A 13 -7.14 0.56 -2.95
C SER A 13 -6.50 1.45 -4.03
N PRO A 14 -7.33 2.27 -4.72
CA PRO A 14 -6.80 3.38 -5.49
C PRO A 14 -6.13 4.42 -4.59
N GLN A 15 -5.57 5.48 -5.19
CA GLN A 15 -4.94 6.59 -4.47
C GLN A 15 -5.83 7.07 -3.32
N ILE A 16 -5.23 7.22 -2.14
CA ILE A 16 -5.89 7.79 -0.97
C ILE A 16 -5.41 9.23 -0.74
N GLY A 17 -6.21 10.02 -0.03
CA GLY A 17 -5.81 11.33 0.46
C GLY A 17 -5.60 11.27 1.97
N ILE A 18 -5.05 12.36 2.52
CA ILE A 18 -4.82 12.44 3.97
C ILE A 18 -6.11 12.33 4.77
N GLU A 19 -7.23 12.79 4.20
CA GLU A 19 -8.56 12.73 4.83
C GLU A 19 -9.07 11.30 5.01
N HIS A 20 -8.53 10.35 4.24
CA HIS A 20 -8.92 8.95 4.34
C HIS A 20 -8.21 8.22 5.49
N VAL A 21 -7.08 8.75 5.97
CA VAL A 21 -6.27 8.06 6.99
C VAL A 21 -7.05 7.80 8.28
N PRO A 22 -7.80 8.78 8.84
CA PRO A 22 -8.61 8.51 10.03
C PRO A 22 -9.66 7.43 9.79
N LEU A 23 -10.22 7.36 8.56
CA LEU A 23 -11.22 6.35 8.21
C LEU A 23 -10.58 4.95 8.20
N LEU A 24 -9.36 4.84 7.67
CA LEU A 24 -8.61 3.58 7.66
C LEU A 24 -8.28 3.13 9.08
N LYS A 25 -7.87 4.05 9.93
CA LYS A 25 -7.64 3.78 11.35
C LYS A 25 -8.90 3.25 12.00
N GLY A 26 -10.04 3.91 11.77
CA GLY A 26 -11.34 3.49 12.31
C GLY A 26 -11.80 2.15 11.80
N ALA A 27 -11.40 1.77 10.60
CA ALA A 27 -11.72 0.46 10.00
C ALA A 27 -10.81 -0.67 10.53
N GLY A 28 -9.82 -0.35 11.36
CA GLY A 28 -8.96 -1.34 12.00
C GLY A 28 -7.62 -1.56 11.32
N PHE A 29 -7.30 -0.83 10.25
CA PHE A 29 -6.00 -0.94 9.61
C PHE A 29 -4.90 -0.47 10.55
N LYS A 30 -3.74 -1.11 10.48
CA LYS A 30 -2.58 -0.79 11.32
C LYS A 30 -1.40 -0.27 10.51
N SER A 31 -1.39 -0.51 9.21
CA SER A 31 -0.28 -0.10 8.34
C SER A 31 -0.78 0.30 6.97
N ILE A 32 -0.03 1.19 6.32
CA ILE A 32 -0.29 1.67 4.96
C ILE A 32 1.00 1.52 4.15
N VAL A 33 0.89 0.99 2.93
CA VAL A 33 1.99 0.91 1.96
C VAL A 33 1.61 1.71 0.72
N SER A 34 2.48 2.61 0.28
CA SER A 34 2.31 3.29 -1.00
C SER A 34 3.18 2.61 -2.05
N ASN A 35 2.53 2.13 -3.10
CA ASN A 35 3.23 1.60 -4.28
C ASN A 35 3.24 2.60 -5.43
N ARG A 36 2.70 3.80 -5.25
CA ARG A 36 2.62 4.80 -6.31
C ARG A 36 3.81 5.76 -6.25
N PRO A 37 4.64 5.85 -7.30
CA PRO A 37 5.71 6.86 -7.35
C PRO A 37 5.14 8.28 -7.26
N ASP A 38 5.80 9.14 -6.50
CA ASP A 38 5.39 10.54 -6.34
C ASP A 38 5.44 11.30 -7.67
N THR A 39 6.22 10.82 -8.62
CA THR A 39 6.41 11.47 -9.93
C THR A 39 5.22 11.28 -10.88
N GLU A 40 4.28 10.42 -10.55
CA GLU A 40 3.10 10.21 -11.40
C GLU A 40 2.13 11.39 -11.28
N ASP A 41 1.51 11.76 -12.41
CA ASP A 41 0.51 12.81 -12.42
C ASP A 41 -0.65 12.46 -11.49
N GLY A 42 -1.04 13.42 -10.66
CA GLY A 42 -2.13 13.24 -9.72
C GLY A 42 -1.77 12.48 -8.45
N ALA A 43 -0.51 12.07 -8.29
CA ALA A 43 -0.09 11.41 -7.06
C ALA A 43 -0.09 12.39 -5.90
N VAL A 44 -0.63 11.97 -4.76
CA VAL A 44 -0.44 12.68 -3.50
C VAL A 44 0.95 12.30 -2.99
N PRO A 45 1.84 13.28 -2.70
CA PRO A 45 3.18 12.95 -2.23
C PRO A 45 3.14 12.00 -1.03
N HIS A 46 3.98 10.97 -1.06
CA HIS A 46 3.94 9.94 -0.01
C HIS A 46 4.24 10.50 1.39
N ASP A 47 5.05 11.54 1.49
CA ASP A 47 5.40 12.12 2.79
C ASP A 47 4.20 12.76 3.47
N GLU A 48 3.22 13.27 2.71
CA GLU A 48 1.97 13.80 3.27
C GLU A 48 1.12 12.67 3.86
N ILE A 49 1.01 11.55 3.14
CA ILE A 49 0.28 10.38 3.63
C ILE A 49 0.99 9.78 4.84
N GLU A 50 2.31 9.69 4.78
CA GLU A 50 3.12 9.18 5.90
C GLU A 50 2.92 9.99 7.16
N ALA A 51 2.96 11.31 7.05
CA ALA A 51 2.76 12.20 8.21
C ALA A 51 1.38 11.97 8.83
N ALA A 52 0.34 11.88 8.00
CA ALA A 52 -1.02 11.62 8.48
C ALA A 52 -1.13 10.23 9.13
N ALA A 53 -0.50 9.22 8.53
CA ALA A 53 -0.50 7.86 9.06
C ALA A 53 0.15 7.80 10.45
N ARG A 54 1.34 8.39 10.59
CA ARG A 54 2.05 8.40 11.87
C ARG A 54 1.30 9.19 12.94
N ALA A 55 0.68 10.30 12.56
CA ALA A 55 -0.16 11.08 13.48
C ALA A 55 -1.35 10.26 13.98
N ALA A 56 -1.85 9.33 13.17
CA ALA A 56 -2.96 8.44 13.54
C ALA A 56 -2.48 7.16 14.23
N GLY A 57 -1.18 6.96 14.39
CA GLY A 57 -0.61 5.76 15.01
C GLY A 57 -0.47 4.58 14.06
N LEU A 58 -0.50 4.81 12.75
CA LEU A 58 -0.31 3.76 11.75
C LEU A 58 1.15 3.72 11.28
N GLU A 59 1.63 2.51 10.96
CA GLU A 59 2.92 2.36 10.30
C GLU A 59 2.79 2.69 8.81
N PHE A 60 3.89 3.10 8.19
CA PHE A 60 3.89 3.47 6.77
C PHE A 60 5.18 3.01 6.09
N ARG A 61 5.05 2.52 4.86
CA ARG A 61 6.19 2.20 3.98
C ARG A 61 5.95 2.78 2.60
N TYR A 62 6.99 3.37 2.04
CA TYR A 62 6.98 3.85 0.66
C TYR A 62 7.79 2.88 -0.19
N LEU A 63 7.10 2.11 -1.04
CA LEU A 63 7.70 1.10 -1.91
C LEU A 63 7.24 1.34 -3.35
N PRO A 64 7.75 2.40 -4.00
CA PRO A 64 7.26 2.79 -5.33
C PRO A 64 7.54 1.73 -6.38
N VAL A 65 6.55 1.48 -7.23
CA VAL A 65 6.62 0.51 -8.32
C VAL A 65 6.16 1.21 -9.59
N VAL A 66 6.97 1.15 -10.64
CA VAL A 66 6.63 1.76 -11.93
C VAL A 66 5.58 0.91 -12.63
N SER A 67 4.50 1.56 -13.07
CA SER A 67 3.40 0.87 -13.75
C SER A 67 3.91 0.12 -14.99
N GLY A 68 3.55 -1.15 -15.10
CA GLY A 68 3.98 -2.01 -16.20
C GLY A 68 5.42 -2.49 -16.11
N GLN A 69 6.14 -2.16 -15.03
CA GLN A 69 7.55 -2.50 -14.87
C GLN A 69 7.83 -3.05 -13.47
N ILE A 70 7.02 -3.99 -13.02
CA ILE A 70 7.24 -4.63 -11.72
C ILE A 70 8.50 -5.49 -11.81
N THR A 71 9.46 -5.22 -10.93
CA THR A 71 10.72 -5.96 -10.87
C THR A 71 10.65 -7.03 -9.80
N GLU A 72 11.58 -8.00 -9.88
CA GLU A 72 11.72 -9.03 -8.85
C GLU A 72 12.01 -8.40 -7.49
N GLU A 73 12.83 -7.35 -7.47
CA GLU A 73 13.13 -6.63 -6.24
C GLU A 73 11.87 -5.99 -5.64
N ASN A 74 11.01 -5.40 -6.48
CA ASN A 74 9.73 -4.85 -6.02
C ASN A 74 8.90 -5.91 -5.30
N VAL A 75 8.83 -7.11 -5.88
CA VAL A 75 8.06 -8.21 -5.30
C VAL A 75 8.63 -8.63 -3.95
N ARG A 76 9.95 -8.75 -3.85
CA ARG A 76 10.62 -9.11 -2.59
C ARG A 76 10.45 -8.06 -1.51
N GLU A 77 10.59 -6.78 -1.86
CA GLU A 77 10.40 -5.70 -0.91
C GLU A 77 8.98 -5.65 -0.37
N GLN A 78 7.99 -5.82 -1.27
CA GLN A 78 6.60 -5.84 -0.87
C GLN A 78 6.33 -7.03 0.06
N ALA A 79 6.83 -8.22 -0.28
CA ALA A 79 6.65 -9.41 0.54
C ALA A 79 7.25 -9.22 1.93
N ALA A 80 8.46 -8.66 2.01
CA ALA A 80 9.13 -8.39 3.28
C ALA A 80 8.33 -7.41 4.14
N ALA A 81 7.84 -6.33 3.53
CA ALA A 81 7.04 -5.33 4.23
C ALA A 81 5.75 -5.93 4.78
N LEU A 82 5.07 -6.76 3.99
CA LEU A 82 3.83 -7.41 4.43
C LEU A 82 4.04 -8.37 5.59
N LYS A 83 5.24 -8.94 5.71
CA LYS A 83 5.58 -9.80 6.86
C LYS A 83 5.93 -8.99 8.11
N GLU A 84 6.59 -7.86 7.94
CA GLU A 84 7.10 -7.04 9.04
C GLU A 84 6.06 -6.09 9.63
N LEU A 85 5.18 -5.55 8.79
CA LEU A 85 4.24 -4.52 9.21
C LEU A 85 3.10 -5.09 10.06
N PRO A 86 2.63 -4.31 11.04
CA PRO A 86 1.42 -4.68 11.79
C PRO A 86 0.23 -4.84 10.84
N LYS A 87 -0.57 -5.86 11.07
CA LYS A 87 -1.71 -6.23 10.23
C LYS A 87 -3.03 -5.78 10.87
N PRO A 88 -4.04 -5.48 10.08
CA PRO A 88 -4.13 -5.51 8.60
C PRO A 88 -3.38 -4.35 7.93
N VAL A 89 -2.93 -4.60 6.70
CA VAL A 89 -2.18 -3.63 5.88
C VAL A 89 -3.05 -3.20 4.70
N LEU A 90 -3.07 -1.90 4.41
CA LEU A 90 -3.63 -1.37 3.18
C LEU A 90 -2.49 -0.92 2.27
N ALA A 91 -2.47 -1.41 1.03
CA ALA A 91 -1.57 -0.90 0.01
C ALA A 91 -2.36 -0.14 -1.03
N TYR A 92 -1.81 0.97 -1.54
CA TYR A 92 -2.47 1.74 -2.58
C TYR A 92 -1.50 2.08 -3.71
N CYS A 93 -2.07 2.30 -4.88
CA CYS A 93 -1.39 2.87 -6.03
C CYS A 93 -2.41 3.76 -6.74
N ARG A 94 -2.32 3.96 -8.04
CA ARG A 94 -3.30 4.79 -8.74
C ARG A 94 -4.69 4.17 -8.71
N SER A 95 -4.80 2.88 -9.08
CA SER A 95 -6.07 2.16 -9.21
C SER A 95 -6.22 0.93 -8.32
N GLY A 96 -5.14 0.54 -7.62
CA GLY A 96 -5.09 -0.71 -6.88
C GLY A 96 -4.55 -1.88 -7.69
N THR A 97 -4.41 -1.76 -8.99
CA THR A 97 -4.00 -2.85 -9.89
C THR A 97 -2.55 -3.30 -9.62
N ARG A 98 -1.60 -2.36 -9.48
CA ARG A 98 -0.21 -2.71 -9.17
C ARG A 98 -0.09 -3.48 -7.86
N CYS A 99 -0.82 -3.02 -6.84
CA CYS A 99 -0.83 -3.67 -5.53
C CYS A 99 -1.35 -5.09 -5.63
N THR A 100 -2.40 -5.30 -6.43
CA THR A 100 -2.98 -6.62 -6.68
C THR A 100 -2.01 -7.50 -7.44
N ASN A 101 -1.35 -6.96 -8.47
CA ASN A 101 -0.37 -7.72 -9.27
C ASN A 101 0.84 -8.12 -8.43
N LEU A 102 1.31 -7.22 -7.55
CA LEU A 102 2.38 -7.55 -6.61
C LEU A 102 1.98 -8.71 -5.72
N TRP A 103 0.75 -8.70 -5.19
CA TRP A 103 0.25 -9.77 -4.36
C TRP A 103 0.23 -11.10 -5.11
N ASN A 104 -0.26 -11.10 -6.35
CA ASN A 104 -0.30 -12.32 -7.17
C ASN A 104 1.11 -12.87 -7.40
N LEU A 105 2.08 -12.00 -7.68
CA LEU A 105 3.46 -12.41 -7.89
C LEU A 105 4.10 -12.95 -6.61
N ILE A 106 3.80 -12.36 -5.46
CA ILE A 106 4.25 -12.86 -4.17
C ILE A 106 3.76 -14.30 -3.96
N GLN A 107 2.46 -14.54 -4.24
CA GLN A 107 1.88 -15.87 -4.09
C GLN A 107 2.51 -16.87 -5.06
N GLN A 108 2.71 -16.48 -6.32
CA GLN A 108 3.31 -17.35 -7.34
C GLN A 108 4.74 -17.75 -7.00
N ASN A 109 5.48 -16.88 -6.32
CA ASN A 109 6.87 -17.12 -5.96
C ASN A 109 7.04 -17.72 -4.56
N GLY A 110 5.96 -17.98 -3.85
CA GLY A 110 6.02 -18.59 -2.53
C GLY A 110 6.63 -17.69 -1.46
N LEU A 111 6.51 -16.37 -1.63
CA LEU A 111 7.10 -15.40 -0.72
C LEU A 111 6.18 -14.96 0.44
#